data_3454228919378183087a920f6b23c076
#
_entry.id   3454228919378183087a920f6b23c076
#
_cell.length_a   1.000
_cell.length_b   1.000
_cell.length_c   1.000
_cell.angle_alpha   90.00
_cell.angle_beta   90.00
_cell.angle_gamma   90.00
#
_symmetry.space_group_name_H-M   'P 1'
#
loop_
_entity.id
_entity.type
_entity.pdbx_description
1 polymer ?
#
loop_
_entity_poly.entity_id
_entity_poly.type
_entity_poly.pdbx_seq_one_letter_code
_entity_poly.pdbx_strand_id
1 'polypeptide(L)'
;GGTSGPGAPSEPGETPGETRVDSAGNITAAPELNDSGIAVTEIDDETLATALANAKETDGKKTVEITIPAIEGAKAYEISLPASALTSSAGDTRFVIKTDMAVVTLPGNMLAQEAAAKAKKVSLSITLVDVSQIEDEELRQLIGRRPIIQLSLRIDGEDFPWNNPDSPVRVAIPYTPTEEELANPEHITVWHIDRDAKVTPVPNGRYDEETGTVTFSITHFSWFAVVYVHKTFGDLAGVGWARKPIEVMASKGIIQGTGPDTFSPASNITRADYTVLLIRTLGLRAEFTDNFDDVKEDAYYYEAVGIAKKLGIALGDGDNRFNPEEPISRQDLMTLSARVLDKYMGLKLSDDIHVLDRFIDKGDIAEYALSGIATLVKEGLIVGSDSRISPLANTTRAEAAVFLYRVYNSYVK
;
A
#
# COMPACT_ATOMS: atom_id res chain seq x y z
N GLY A 1 17.53 -56.54 -29.24
CA GLY A 1 16.97 -55.58 -30.15
C GLY A 1 16.31 -54.44 -29.35
N GLY A 2 17.05 -53.38 -29.10
CA GLY A 2 16.50 -52.17 -28.46
C GLY A 2 16.18 -51.16 -29.56
N THR A 3 14.95 -50.75 -29.67
CA THR A 3 14.52 -49.63 -30.52
C THR A 3 14.57 -48.34 -29.72
N SER A 4 15.52 -47.49 -30.07
CA SER A 4 15.59 -46.10 -29.68
C SER A 4 14.47 -45.30 -30.35
N GLY A 5 13.54 -44.73 -29.56
CA GLY A 5 12.56 -43.76 -30.05
C GLY A 5 13.21 -42.41 -30.36
N PRO A 6 12.61 -41.62 -31.28
CA PRO A 6 13.18 -40.35 -31.69
C PRO A 6 13.07 -39.33 -30.54
N GLY A 7 14.18 -38.64 -30.24
CA GLY A 7 14.26 -37.56 -29.28
C GLY A 7 13.34 -36.40 -29.69
N ALA A 8 12.70 -35.81 -28.71
CA ALA A 8 11.97 -34.54 -28.87
C ALA A 8 12.93 -33.46 -29.43
N PRO A 9 12.44 -32.55 -30.29
CA PRO A 9 13.27 -31.46 -30.79
C PRO A 9 13.67 -30.55 -29.62
N SER A 10 14.97 -30.36 -29.44
CA SER A 10 15.54 -29.34 -28.59
C SER A 10 15.07 -27.96 -29.08
N GLU A 11 14.53 -27.15 -28.17
CA GLU A 11 14.29 -25.73 -28.43
C GLU A 11 15.56 -25.05 -28.95
N PRO A 12 15.44 -24.02 -29.83
CA PRO A 12 16.61 -23.32 -30.38
C PRO A 12 17.41 -22.74 -29.23
N GLY A 13 18.74 -23.00 -29.25
CA GLY A 13 19.67 -22.68 -28.19
C GLY A 13 19.57 -21.25 -27.71
N GLU A 14 19.45 -21.09 -26.38
CA GLU A 14 19.55 -19.83 -25.70
C GLU A 14 20.92 -19.22 -25.93
N THR A 15 20.96 -18.06 -26.62
CA THR A 15 22.15 -17.21 -26.66
C THR A 15 22.10 -16.36 -25.39
N PRO A 16 22.99 -16.54 -24.41
CA PRO A 16 23.04 -15.64 -23.26
C PRO A 16 23.46 -14.25 -23.74
N GLY A 17 22.67 -13.21 -23.42
CA GLY A 17 23.08 -11.83 -23.60
C GLY A 17 22.25 -10.98 -24.60
N GLU A 18 21.09 -11.45 -25.07
CA GLU A 18 20.21 -10.62 -25.91
C GLU A 18 18.87 -10.36 -25.22
N THR A 19 18.41 -9.10 -25.32
CA THR A 19 17.05 -8.71 -24.90
C THR A 19 16.04 -9.33 -25.87
N ARG A 20 15.03 -10.03 -25.33
CA ARG A 20 14.02 -10.74 -26.13
C ARG A 20 12.61 -10.55 -25.58
N VAL A 21 11.63 -10.61 -26.47
CA VAL A 21 10.21 -10.53 -26.15
C VAL A 21 9.57 -11.89 -26.45
N ASP A 22 8.83 -12.44 -25.47
CA ASP A 22 8.08 -13.69 -25.68
C ASP A 22 6.71 -13.45 -26.36
N SER A 23 6.00 -14.54 -26.66
CA SER A 23 4.67 -14.49 -27.28
C SER A 23 3.56 -13.92 -26.35
N ALA A 24 3.83 -13.74 -25.07
CA ALA A 24 2.94 -13.12 -24.09
C ALA A 24 3.26 -11.65 -23.82
N GLY A 25 4.29 -11.10 -24.50
CA GLY A 25 4.73 -9.72 -24.33
C GLY A 25 5.67 -9.50 -23.15
N ASN A 26 6.20 -10.57 -22.54
CA ASN A 26 7.19 -10.41 -21.49
C ASN A 26 8.58 -10.20 -22.10
N ILE A 27 9.36 -9.34 -21.46
CA ILE A 27 10.74 -9.01 -21.87
C ILE A 27 11.70 -9.72 -20.92
N THR A 28 12.64 -10.50 -21.45
CA THR A 28 13.84 -10.92 -20.73
C THR A 28 14.98 -10.03 -21.22
N ALA A 29 15.49 -9.20 -20.35
CA ALA A 29 16.52 -8.23 -20.69
C ALA A 29 17.92 -8.78 -20.46
N ALA A 30 18.91 -8.22 -21.16
CA ALA A 30 20.31 -8.53 -20.99
C ALA A 30 21.01 -7.35 -20.31
N PRO A 31 21.28 -7.40 -18.98
CA PRO A 31 21.95 -6.33 -18.29
C PRO A 31 23.45 -6.33 -18.59
N GLU A 32 24.05 -5.13 -18.66
CA GLU A 32 25.49 -4.92 -18.73
C GLU A 32 26.00 -4.32 -17.42
N LEU A 33 26.97 -4.98 -16.79
CA LEU A 33 27.59 -4.47 -15.55
C LEU A 33 28.64 -3.43 -15.90
N ASN A 34 28.50 -2.20 -15.39
CA ASN A 34 29.50 -1.15 -15.54
C ASN A 34 30.57 -1.19 -14.43
N ASP A 35 31.61 -0.38 -14.55
CA ASP A 35 32.71 -0.29 -13.59
C ASP A 35 32.31 0.14 -12.18
N SER A 36 31.13 0.78 -12.04
CA SER A 36 30.57 1.19 -10.75
C SER A 36 29.74 0.09 -10.06
N GLY A 37 29.56 -1.05 -10.72
CA GLY A 37 28.75 -2.16 -10.21
C GLY A 37 27.25 -1.94 -10.44
N ILE A 38 26.87 -1.14 -11.43
CA ILE A 38 25.47 -0.94 -11.81
C ILE A 38 25.17 -1.84 -13.02
N ALA A 39 24.17 -2.69 -12.92
CA ALA A 39 23.64 -3.48 -14.02
C ALA A 39 22.68 -2.60 -14.84
N VAL A 40 23.11 -2.16 -16.00
CA VAL A 40 22.38 -1.25 -16.88
C VAL A 40 21.62 -2.04 -17.92
N THR A 41 20.35 -1.71 -18.11
CA THR A 41 19.45 -2.30 -19.10
C THR A 41 18.71 -1.21 -19.84
N GLU A 42 18.67 -1.29 -21.16
CA GLU A 42 17.90 -0.38 -22.02
C GLU A 42 16.86 -1.16 -22.82
N ILE A 43 15.60 -0.77 -22.70
CA ILE A 43 14.50 -1.26 -23.51
C ILE A 43 14.17 -0.17 -24.52
N ASP A 44 14.39 -0.45 -25.77
CA ASP A 44 14.13 0.50 -26.86
C ASP A 44 12.65 0.53 -27.29
N ASP A 45 12.30 1.49 -28.16
CA ASP A 45 10.94 1.66 -28.66
C ASP A 45 10.41 0.45 -29.43
N GLU A 46 11.25 -0.27 -30.18
CA GLU A 46 10.86 -1.45 -30.98
C GLU A 46 10.54 -2.63 -30.06
N THR A 47 11.40 -2.91 -29.08
CA THR A 47 11.20 -3.94 -28.06
C THR A 47 9.93 -3.68 -27.27
N LEU A 48 9.74 -2.43 -26.81
CA LEU A 48 8.57 -2.02 -26.06
C LEU A 48 7.28 -2.15 -26.88
N ALA A 49 7.28 -1.69 -28.14
CA ALA A 49 6.13 -1.79 -29.03
C ALA A 49 5.74 -3.25 -29.30
N THR A 50 6.73 -4.13 -29.50
CA THR A 50 6.51 -5.56 -29.68
C THR A 50 5.91 -6.19 -28.41
N ALA A 51 6.43 -5.84 -27.23
CA ALA A 51 5.91 -6.32 -25.95
C ALA A 51 4.46 -5.89 -25.74
N LEU A 52 4.14 -4.62 -25.97
CA LEU A 52 2.78 -4.07 -25.82
C LEU A 52 1.78 -4.67 -26.82
N ALA A 53 2.23 -5.02 -28.03
CA ALA A 53 1.38 -5.68 -29.03
C ALA A 53 1.00 -7.10 -28.61
N ASN A 54 1.92 -7.82 -27.97
CA ASN A 54 1.74 -9.20 -27.51
C ASN A 54 1.11 -9.31 -26.12
N ALA A 55 1.20 -8.23 -25.31
CA ALA A 55 0.77 -8.22 -23.92
C ALA A 55 -0.74 -8.53 -23.80
N LYS A 56 -1.06 -9.45 -22.89
CA LYS A 56 -2.43 -9.81 -22.56
C LYS A 56 -3.04 -8.79 -21.60
N GLU A 57 -4.32 -8.53 -21.80
CA GLU A 57 -5.10 -7.74 -20.89
C GLU A 57 -5.65 -8.60 -19.75
N THR A 58 -5.45 -8.16 -18.52
CA THR A 58 -5.99 -8.79 -17.32
C THR A 58 -6.54 -7.67 -16.44
N ASP A 59 -7.78 -7.82 -15.99
CA ASP A 59 -8.49 -6.81 -15.19
C ASP A 59 -8.51 -5.40 -15.82
N GLY A 60 -8.71 -5.35 -17.15
CA GLY A 60 -8.74 -4.10 -17.91
C GLY A 60 -7.38 -3.40 -18.08
N LYS A 61 -6.28 -4.12 -17.78
CA LYS A 61 -4.92 -3.58 -17.91
C LYS A 61 -4.02 -4.52 -18.68
N LYS A 62 -3.24 -3.97 -19.61
CA LYS A 62 -2.11 -4.68 -20.21
C LYS A 62 -0.95 -4.74 -19.23
N THR A 63 -0.33 -5.91 -19.09
CA THR A 63 0.84 -6.10 -18.25
C THR A 63 2.02 -6.51 -19.09
N VAL A 64 3.11 -5.76 -19.01
CA VAL A 64 4.41 -6.09 -19.58
C VAL A 64 5.36 -6.42 -18.42
N GLU A 65 5.83 -7.65 -18.37
CA GLU A 65 6.81 -8.12 -17.42
C GLU A 65 8.21 -7.95 -18.00
N ILE A 66 9.11 -7.30 -17.25
CA ILE A 66 10.51 -7.06 -17.64
C ILE A 66 11.38 -7.78 -16.61
N THR A 67 11.90 -8.94 -16.97
CA THR A 67 12.78 -9.73 -16.10
C THR A 67 14.23 -9.41 -16.43
N ILE A 68 14.98 -9.01 -15.41
CA ILE A 68 16.40 -8.72 -15.48
C ILE A 68 17.11 -9.81 -14.68
N PRO A 69 17.85 -10.71 -15.34
CA PRO A 69 18.60 -11.75 -14.66
C PRO A 69 19.59 -11.16 -13.66
N ALA A 70 19.80 -11.85 -12.55
CA ALA A 70 20.83 -11.49 -11.59
C ALA A 70 22.21 -11.52 -12.26
N ILE A 71 23.04 -10.51 -11.95
CA ILE A 71 24.42 -10.43 -12.42
C ILE A 71 25.34 -10.33 -11.23
N GLU A 72 26.35 -11.19 -11.19
CA GLU A 72 27.32 -11.23 -10.08
C GLU A 72 28.06 -9.89 -9.94
N GLY A 73 28.10 -9.35 -8.74
CA GLY A 73 28.73 -8.06 -8.44
C GLY A 73 27.85 -6.84 -8.64
N ALA A 74 26.59 -6.99 -9.07
CA ALA A 74 25.67 -5.88 -9.17
C ALA A 74 25.32 -5.33 -7.78
N LYS A 75 25.46 -4.02 -7.61
CA LYS A 75 25.08 -3.26 -6.41
C LYS A 75 23.78 -2.48 -6.63
N ALA A 76 23.43 -2.26 -7.89
CA ALA A 76 22.24 -1.57 -8.33
C ALA A 76 21.83 -2.05 -9.73
N TYR A 77 20.55 -1.85 -10.06
CA TYR A 77 20.01 -1.97 -11.40
C TYR A 77 19.55 -0.63 -11.89
N GLU A 78 19.89 -0.27 -13.13
CA GLU A 78 19.33 0.89 -13.83
C GLU A 78 18.61 0.41 -15.08
N ILE A 79 17.30 0.64 -15.13
CA ILE A 79 16.43 0.20 -16.21
C ILE A 79 15.89 1.41 -16.94
N SER A 80 16.24 1.55 -18.20
CA SER A 80 15.79 2.63 -19.06
C SER A 80 14.65 2.17 -19.98
N LEU A 81 13.58 2.96 -20.01
CA LEU A 81 12.42 2.78 -20.87
C LEU A 81 12.17 4.03 -21.69
N PRO A 82 11.55 3.93 -22.89
CA PRO A 82 10.98 5.09 -23.57
C PRO A 82 9.99 5.84 -22.65
N ALA A 83 10.05 7.14 -22.58
CA ALA A 83 9.18 7.93 -21.70
C ALA A 83 7.68 7.72 -22.00
N SER A 84 7.35 7.39 -23.26
CA SER A 84 6.00 7.05 -23.71
C SER A 84 5.37 5.87 -22.93
N ALA A 85 6.18 4.98 -22.36
CA ALA A 85 5.71 3.88 -21.54
C ALA A 85 4.93 4.33 -20.28
N LEU A 86 5.31 5.47 -19.71
CA LEU A 86 4.85 5.92 -18.40
C LEU A 86 4.00 7.21 -18.44
N THR A 87 3.63 7.65 -19.64
CA THR A 87 2.86 8.90 -19.87
C THR A 87 1.44 8.65 -20.39
N SER A 88 0.97 7.41 -20.44
CA SER A 88 -0.38 7.06 -20.90
C SER A 88 -1.43 7.70 -20.01
N SER A 89 -2.31 8.53 -20.57
CA SER A 89 -3.41 9.15 -19.81
C SER A 89 -4.48 8.15 -19.34
N ALA A 90 -4.55 6.98 -19.97
CA ALA A 90 -5.57 5.97 -19.69
C ALA A 90 -5.24 5.09 -18.48
N GLY A 91 -3.95 4.99 -18.08
CA GLY A 91 -3.53 4.12 -16.98
C GLY A 91 -3.86 2.63 -17.18
N ASP A 92 -4.04 2.23 -18.45
CA ASP A 92 -4.45 0.89 -18.89
C ASP A 92 -3.29 -0.11 -19.03
N THR A 93 -2.08 0.36 -18.74
CA THR A 93 -0.86 -0.44 -18.84
C THR A 93 -0.10 -0.42 -17.51
N ARG A 94 0.58 -1.51 -17.20
CA ARG A 94 1.53 -1.61 -16.09
C ARG A 94 2.78 -2.36 -16.53
N PHE A 95 3.93 -1.94 -16.02
CA PHE A 95 5.23 -2.55 -16.25
C PHE A 95 5.73 -3.17 -14.95
N VAL A 96 5.97 -4.46 -14.95
CA VAL A 96 6.45 -5.21 -13.78
C VAL A 96 7.93 -5.51 -13.98
N ILE A 97 8.79 -4.71 -13.36
CA ILE A 97 10.25 -4.86 -13.42
C ILE A 97 10.70 -5.81 -12.33
N LYS A 98 11.29 -6.93 -12.71
CA LYS A 98 11.76 -7.99 -11.82
C LYS A 98 13.28 -8.04 -11.80
N THR A 99 13.87 -7.84 -10.63
CA THR A 99 15.28 -8.06 -10.32
C THR A 99 15.38 -8.98 -9.09
N ASP A 100 16.57 -9.42 -8.75
CA ASP A 100 16.82 -10.14 -7.49
C ASP A 100 16.75 -9.25 -6.24
N MET A 101 16.85 -7.91 -6.41
CA MET A 101 16.74 -6.94 -5.31
C MET A 101 15.30 -6.56 -4.98
N ALA A 102 14.45 -6.39 -6.00
CA ALA A 102 13.05 -6.03 -5.84
C ALA A 102 12.25 -6.29 -7.11
N VAL A 103 10.93 -6.40 -6.94
CA VAL A 103 9.95 -6.29 -8.03
C VAL A 103 9.27 -4.94 -7.90
N VAL A 104 9.34 -4.12 -8.95
CA VAL A 104 8.75 -2.78 -9.00
C VAL A 104 7.69 -2.74 -10.09
N THR A 105 6.45 -2.43 -9.72
CA THR A 105 5.33 -2.30 -10.66
C THR A 105 5.03 -0.83 -10.90
N LEU A 106 5.30 -0.38 -12.12
CA LEU A 106 5.10 0.98 -12.57
C LEU A 106 3.78 1.08 -13.33
N PRO A 107 2.83 1.96 -12.93
CA PRO A 107 1.66 2.25 -13.73
C PRO A 107 2.04 3.10 -14.96
N GLY A 108 1.39 2.84 -16.12
CA GLY A 108 1.68 3.54 -17.38
C GLY A 108 1.36 5.05 -17.37
N ASN A 109 0.70 5.53 -16.33
CA ASN A 109 0.37 6.95 -16.13
C ASN A 109 1.15 7.60 -14.97
N MET A 110 2.25 6.99 -14.51
CA MET A 110 2.96 7.49 -13.34
C MET A 110 3.62 8.87 -13.53
N LEU A 111 3.89 9.25 -14.78
CA LEU A 111 4.46 10.56 -15.10
C LEU A 111 3.35 11.51 -15.53
N ALA A 112 3.26 12.67 -14.89
CA ALA A 112 2.37 13.73 -15.33
C ALA A 112 2.78 14.20 -16.75
N GLN A 113 1.82 14.37 -17.64
CA GLN A 113 2.06 14.70 -19.05
C GLN A 113 2.95 15.94 -19.26
N GLU A 114 2.83 16.96 -18.42
CA GLU A 114 3.63 18.18 -18.51
C GLU A 114 5.12 17.95 -18.19
N ALA A 115 5.42 17.13 -17.17
CA ALA A 115 6.80 16.83 -16.78
C ALA A 115 7.53 15.97 -17.82
N ALA A 116 6.79 15.11 -18.52
CA ALA A 116 7.34 14.14 -19.47
C ALA A 116 7.06 14.48 -20.94
N ALA A 117 6.36 15.58 -21.25
CA ALA A 117 5.91 15.93 -22.61
C ALA A 117 7.06 16.06 -23.63
N LYS A 118 8.30 16.25 -23.17
CA LYS A 118 9.52 16.32 -24.01
C LYS A 118 10.52 15.21 -23.69
N ALA A 119 10.23 14.38 -22.71
CA ALA A 119 11.11 13.30 -22.29
C ALA A 119 11.21 12.23 -23.37
N LYS A 120 12.40 11.73 -23.60
CA LYS A 120 12.67 10.61 -24.51
C LYS A 120 12.86 9.31 -23.74
N LYS A 121 13.58 9.38 -22.63
CA LYS A 121 13.98 8.23 -21.84
C LYS A 121 13.75 8.46 -20.35
N VAL A 122 13.26 7.44 -19.69
CA VAL A 122 13.09 7.38 -18.24
C VAL A 122 13.91 6.22 -17.70
N SER A 123 14.74 6.46 -16.69
CA SER A 123 15.55 5.42 -16.06
C SER A 123 15.15 5.27 -14.60
N LEU A 124 14.70 4.06 -14.23
CA LEU A 124 14.48 3.64 -12.85
C LEU A 124 15.77 3.03 -12.30
N SER A 125 16.21 3.48 -11.14
CA SER A 125 17.31 2.83 -10.41
C SER A 125 16.78 2.14 -9.15
N ILE A 126 17.23 0.89 -8.94
CA ILE A 126 16.97 0.06 -7.76
C ILE A 126 18.33 -0.26 -7.15
N THR A 127 18.59 0.23 -5.94
CA THR A 127 19.88 0.09 -5.27
C THR A 127 19.69 -0.53 -3.89
N LEU A 128 20.49 -1.53 -3.53
CA LEU A 128 20.62 -1.99 -2.16
C LEU A 128 21.47 -0.99 -1.37
N VAL A 129 20.93 -0.49 -0.26
CA VAL A 129 21.62 0.45 0.62
C VAL A 129 22.23 -0.33 1.77
N ASP A 130 23.54 -0.14 1.99
CA ASP A 130 24.19 -0.70 3.18
C ASP A 130 23.73 0.06 4.43
N VAL A 131 23.33 -0.68 5.47
CA VAL A 131 22.84 -0.09 6.72
C VAL A 131 23.85 0.86 7.38
N SER A 132 25.16 0.70 7.12
CA SER A 132 26.21 1.59 7.60
C SER A 132 26.13 3.02 7.06
N GLN A 133 25.37 3.26 5.98
CA GLN A 133 25.11 4.59 5.44
C GLN A 133 24.09 5.40 6.28
N ILE A 134 23.42 4.77 7.22
CA ILE A 134 22.51 5.44 8.16
C ILE A 134 23.37 5.96 9.32
N GLU A 135 23.34 7.28 9.56
CA GLU A 135 24.13 7.91 10.63
C GLU A 135 23.62 7.57 12.04
N ASP A 136 22.28 7.45 12.19
CA ASP A 136 21.62 7.14 13.45
C ASP A 136 21.87 5.69 13.87
N GLU A 137 22.56 5.49 15.00
CA GLU A 137 22.94 4.18 15.50
C GLU A 137 21.72 3.37 15.99
N GLU A 138 20.75 4.01 16.64
CA GLU A 138 19.53 3.33 17.09
C GLU A 138 18.74 2.80 15.90
N LEU A 139 18.61 3.61 14.86
CA LEU A 139 17.94 3.23 13.62
C LEU A 139 18.68 2.07 12.92
N ARG A 140 20.02 2.11 12.87
CA ARG A 140 20.82 0.99 12.34
C ARG A 140 20.56 -0.32 13.08
N GLN A 141 20.51 -0.27 14.42
CA GLN A 141 20.24 -1.45 15.25
C GLN A 141 18.81 -1.98 15.04
N LEU A 142 17.83 -1.11 14.92
CA LEU A 142 16.44 -1.48 14.66
C LEU A 142 16.26 -2.14 13.29
N ILE A 143 16.91 -1.64 12.26
CA ILE A 143 16.89 -2.24 10.93
C ILE A 143 17.70 -3.54 10.91
N GLY A 144 18.90 -3.54 11.51
CA GLY A 144 19.76 -4.70 11.59
C GLY A 144 20.22 -5.19 10.22
N ARG A 145 19.91 -6.45 9.87
CA ARG A 145 20.28 -7.08 8.59
C ARG A 145 19.18 -7.02 7.54
N ARG A 146 18.06 -6.36 7.84
CA ARG A 146 16.93 -6.29 6.92
C ARG A 146 17.27 -5.42 5.72
N PRO A 147 16.73 -5.73 4.54
CA PRO A 147 17.07 -5.01 3.33
C PRO A 147 16.57 -3.56 3.37
N ILE A 148 17.42 -2.68 2.84
CA ILE A 148 17.08 -1.28 2.54
C ILE A 148 17.24 -1.12 1.05
N ILE A 149 16.22 -0.64 0.36
CA ILE A 149 16.31 -0.27 -1.05
C ILE A 149 16.18 1.24 -1.23
N GLN A 150 16.95 1.76 -2.16
CA GLN A 150 16.75 3.09 -2.71
C GLN A 150 16.13 2.97 -4.09
N LEU A 151 15.07 3.74 -4.30
CA LEU A 151 14.48 3.94 -5.60
C LEU A 151 14.73 5.37 -6.05
N SER A 152 15.12 5.55 -7.29
CA SER A 152 15.27 6.87 -7.90
C SER A 152 14.89 6.85 -9.38
N LEU A 153 14.53 8.01 -9.91
CA LEU A 153 14.13 8.19 -11.29
C LEU A 153 14.99 9.28 -11.95
N ARG A 154 15.36 9.04 -13.21
CA ARG A 154 15.96 10.04 -14.08
C ARG A 154 15.13 10.20 -15.33
N ILE A 155 15.05 11.44 -15.83
CA ILE A 155 14.45 11.76 -17.13
C ILE A 155 15.56 12.34 -17.99
N ASP A 156 15.82 11.72 -19.15
CA ASP A 156 16.90 12.09 -20.09
C ASP A 156 18.28 12.27 -19.42
N GLY A 157 18.53 11.46 -18.37
CA GLY A 157 19.79 11.44 -17.62
C GLY A 157 19.83 12.37 -16.40
N GLU A 158 18.84 13.25 -16.21
CA GLU A 158 18.75 14.16 -15.07
C GLU A 158 17.89 13.57 -13.95
N ASP A 159 18.31 13.74 -12.69
CA ASP A 159 17.55 13.27 -11.53
C ASP A 159 16.17 13.93 -11.48
N PHE A 160 15.14 13.12 -11.32
CA PHE A 160 13.75 13.57 -11.27
C PHE A 160 13.10 13.16 -9.94
N PRO A 161 12.72 14.12 -9.08
CA PRO A 161 12.07 13.85 -7.80
C PRO A 161 10.61 13.49 -8.02
N TRP A 162 10.36 12.21 -8.39
CA TRP A 162 9.01 11.74 -8.67
C TRP A 162 8.13 11.73 -7.41
N ASN A 163 6.95 12.34 -7.54
CA ASN A 163 5.89 12.33 -6.53
C ASN A 163 4.54 12.38 -7.26
N ASN A 164 3.77 11.29 -7.21
CA ASN A 164 2.44 11.20 -7.82
C ASN A 164 1.49 10.38 -6.96
N PRO A 165 0.66 11.03 -6.12
CA PRO A 165 -0.34 10.36 -5.28
C PRO A 165 -1.40 9.57 -6.05
N ASP A 166 -1.70 9.95 -7.30
CA ASP A 166 -2.75 9.36 -8.12
C ASP A 166 -2.31 8.11 -8.87
N SER A 167 -1.00 7.85 -8.88
CA SER A 167 -0.41 6.72 -9.59
C SER A 167 0.63 5.99 -8.73
N PRO A 168 0.23 5.32 -7.65
CA PRO A 168 1.15 4.66 -6.75
C PRO A 168 1.91 3.53 -7.44
N VAL A 169 3.21 3.46 -7.13
CA VAL A 169 4.11 2.37 -7.54
C VAL A 169 4.09 1.28 -6.48
N ARG A 170 3.88 0.04 -6.88
CA ARG A 170 3.96 -1.13 -5.99
C ARG A 170 5.37 -1.70 -6.01
N VAL A 171 5.87 -2.02 -4.82
CA VAL A 171 7.20 -2.60 -4.59
C VAL A 171 7.07 -3.89 -3.81
N ALA A 172 7.85 -4.90 -4.18
CA ALA A 172 7.99 -6.14 -3.42
C ALA A 172 9.50 -6.43 -3.24
N ILE A 173 9.93 -6.55 -2.00
CA ILE A 173 11.32 -6.82 -1.63
C ILE A 173 11.43 -8.27 -1.18
N PRO A 174 12.28 -9.12 -1.78
CA PRO A 174 12.55 -10.46 -1.28
C PRO A 174 13.03 -10.41 0.18
N TYR A 175 12.42 -11.21 1.04
CA TYR A 175 12.74 -11.22 2.45
C TYR A 175 12.55 -12.60 3.07
N THR A 176 13.55 -13.05 3.82
CA THR A 176 13.48 -14.27 4.61
C THR A 176 13.43 -13.89 6.09
N PRO A 177 12.24 -13.97 6.73
CA PRO A 177 12.09 -13.66 8.15
C PRO A 177 12.85 -14.65 9.05
N THR A 178 13.19 -14.19 10.24
CA THR A 178 13.67 -15.08 11.33
C THR A 178 12.52 -15.89 11.90
N GLU A 179 12.82 -16.92 12.71
CA GLU A 179 11.79 -17.70 13.43
C GLU A 179 10.93 -16.83 14.35
N GLU A 180 11.53 -15.84 15.01
CA GLU A 180 10.82 -14.88 15.87
C GLU A 180 9.82 -14.02 15.06
N GLU A 181 10.25 -13.55 13.90
CA GLU A 181 9.42 -12.75 13.01
C GLU A 181 8.27 -13.57 12.40
N LEU A 182 8.53 -14.83 12.07
CA LEU A 182 7.50 -15.76 11.57
C LEU A 182 6.44 -16.10 12.62
N ALA A 183 6.76 -15.97 13.92
CA ALA A 183 5.74 -16.13 14.96
C ALA A 183 4.68 -15.02 14.92
N ASN A 184 5.03 -13.83 14.39
CA ASN A 184 4.12 -12.69 14.26
C ASN A 184 4.43 -11.90 12.96
N PRO A 185 4.21 -12.48 11.78
CA PRO A 185 4.66 -11.91 10.51
C PRO A 185 3.96 -10.58 10.14
N GLU A 186 2.80 -10.30 10.73
CA GLU A 186 2.07 -9.03 10.54
C GLU A 186 2.80 -7.81 11.12
N HIS A 187 3.81 -8.03 11.99
CA HIS A 187 4.69 -6.97 12.51
C HIS A 187 5.85 -6.62 11.57
N ILE A 188 6.08 -7.43 10.52
CA ILE A 188 6.98 -7.06 9.44
C ILE A 188 6.30 -5.96 8.62
N THR A 189 7.00 -4.83 8.49
CA THR A 189 6.49 -3.63 7.83
C THR A 189 7.62 -2.90 7.11
N VAL A 190 7.33 -1.70 6.63
CA VAL A 190 8.29 -0.87 5.89
C VAL A 190 8.36 0.52 6.50
N TRP A 191 9.56 1.04 6.59
CA TRP A 191 9.82 2.43 6.91
C TRP A 191 10.38 3.17 5.69
N HIS A 192 9.84 4.33 5.42
CA HIS A 192 10.43 5.35 4.58
C HIS A 192 11.47 6.11 5.42
N ILE A 193 12.67 6.29 4.88
CA ILE A 193 13.77 7.04 5.49
C ILE A 193 14.12 8.18 4.54
N ASP A 194 13.96 9.43 5.00
CA ASP A 194 14.30 10.60 4.20
C ASP A 194 15.80 10.95 4.32
N ARG A 195 16.23 12.00 3.62
CA ARG A 195 17.63 12.47 3.61
C ARG A 195 18.14 12.94 4.96
N ASP A 196 17.23 13.35 5.85
CA ASP A 196 17.54 13.81 7.21
C ASP A 196 17.44 12.66 8.23
N ALA A 197 17.43 11.41 7.76
CA ALA A 197 17.25 10.19 8.54
C ALA A 197 15.93 10.14 9.34
N LYS A 198 14.95 10.96 8.98
CA LYS A 198 13.63 10.92 9.58
C LYS A 198 12.85 9.72 9.06
N VAL A 199 12.33 8.95 10.00
CA VAL A 199 11.57 7.73 9.72
C VAL A 199 10.08 8.02 9.65
N THR A 200 9.43 7.50 8.62
CA THR A 200 7.97 7.51 8.48
C THR A 200 7.49 6.10 8.15
N PRO A 201 6.59 5.49 8.96
CA PRO A 201 6.01 4.20 8.62
C PRO A 201 5.28 4.25 7.29
N VAL A 202 5.39 3.17 6.51
CA VAL A 202 4.60 2.92 5.30
C VAL A 202 3.44 2.00 5.68
N PRO A 203 2.22 2.52 5.91
CA PRO A 203 1.14 1.78 6.57
C PRO A 203 0.73 0.50 5.85
N ASN A 204 0.80 0.47 4.51
CA ASN A 204 0.45 -0.69 3.68
C ASN A 204 1.58 -1.72 3.53
N GLY A 205 2.72 -1.52 4.21
CA GLY A 205 3.83 -2.47 4.21
C GLY A 205 3.44 -3.78 4.88
N ARG A 206 3.61 -4.93 4.19
CA ARG A 206 3.27 -6.26 4.72
C ARG A 206 4.16 -7.35 4.15
N TYR A 207 4.38 -8.38 4.93
CA TYR A 207 5.01 -9.61 4.48
C TYR A 207 3.97 -10.55 3.86
N ASP A 208 4.31 -11.11 2.71
CA ASP A 208 3.54 -12.11 1.99
C ASP A 208 4.29 -13.44 2.06
N GLU A 209 3.73 -14.40 2.79
CA GLU A 209 4.33 -15.71 2.99
C GLU A 209 4.35 -16.56 1.71
N GLU A 210 3.39 -16.37 0.80
CA GLU A 210 3.31 -17.14 -0.43
C GLU A 210 4.44 -16.77 -1.39
N THR A 211 4.78 -15.49 -1.47
CA THR A 211 5.82 -14.99 -2.37
C THR A 211 7.18 -14.81 -1.69
N GLY A 212 7.24 -14.87 -0.35
CA GLY A 212 8.47 -14.59 0.40
C GLY A 212 8.95 -13.15 0.23
N THR A 213 8.02 -12.20 0.11
CA THR A 213 8.35 -10.80 -0.14
C THR A 213 7.66 -9.86 0.86
N VAL A 214 8.26 -8.69 1.10
CA VAL A 214 7.60 -7.57 1.77
C VAL A 214 7.08 -6.62 0.71
N THR A 215 5.76 -6.46 0.65
CA THR A 215 5.07 -5.65 -0.36
C THR A 215 4.56 -4.35 0.22
N PHE A 216 4.61 -3.28 -0.57
CA PHE A 216 4.08 -1.96 -0.21
C PHE A 216 3.84 -1.11 -1.46
N SER A 217 3.08 -0.03 -1.32
CA SER A 217 2.85 0.95 -2.37
C SER A 217 3.34 2.32 -1.94
N ILE A 218 3.94 3.06 -2.87
CA ILE A 218 4.56 4.36 -2.66
C ILE A 218 4.12 5.37 -3.71
N THR A 219 4.17 6.64 -3.37
CA THR A 219 3.83 7.75 -4.26
C THR A 219 5.01 8.67 -4.56
N HIS A 220 6.17 8.38 -3.98
CA HIS A 220 7.45 9.07 -4.22
C HIS A 220 8.61 8.09 -4.06
N PHE A 221 9.76 8.38 -4.65
CA PHE A 221 10.96 7.57 -4.52
C PHE A 221 11.89 8.08 -3.43
N SER A 222 12.46 7.15 -2.66
CA SER A 222 13.34 7.42 -1.53
C SER A 222 14.02 6.12 -1.06
N TRP A 223 14.47 6.07 0.21
CA TRP A 223 14.92 4.86 0.88
C TRP A 223 13.76 4.19 1.60
N PHE A 224 13.67 2.87 1.45
CA PHE A 224 12.64 2.05 2.09
C PHE A 224 13.32 0.85 2.77
N ALA A 225 13.15 0.74 4.08
CA ALA A 225 13.72 -0.32 4.88
C ALA A 225 12.64 -1.31 5.32
N VAL A 226 12.89 -2.60 5.15
CA VAL A 226 12.11 -3.64 5.82
C VAL A 226 12.45 -3.60 7.30
N VAL A 227 11.45 -3.63 8.17
CA VAL A 227 11.62 -3.61 9.61
C VAL A 227 10.63 -4.56 10.30
N TYR A 228 11.01 -5.03 11.48
CA TYR A 228 10.11 -5.75 12.38
C TYR A 228 9.83 -4.86 13.58
N VAL A 229 8.57 -4.46 13.75
CA VAL A 229 8.16 -3.54 14.79
C VAL A 229 7.09 -4.20 15.65
N HIS A 230 7.44 -4.59 16.87
CA HIS A 230 6.48 -5.09 17.84
C HIS A 230 6.23 -4.03 18.91
N LYS A 231 5.13 -3.29 18.74
CA LYS A 231 4.71 -2.25 19.68
C LYS A 231 3.52 -2.74 20.51
N THR A 232 3.69 -2.79 21.81
CA THR A 232 2.64 -3.16 22.76
C THR A 232 2.34 -2.01 23.73
N PHE A 233 1.31 -2.17 24.57
CA PHE A 233 0.90 -1.20 25.58
C PHE A 233 0.53 -1.93 26.87
N GLY A 234 0.91 -1.35 28.01
CA GLY A 234 0.76 -1.98 29.33
C GLY A 234 -0.69 -2.16 29.80
N ASP A 235 -1.62 -1.38 29.23
CA ASP A 235 -3.05 -1.38 29.61
C ASP A 235 -3.94 -2.31 28.77
N LEU A 236 -3.36 -3.24 28.00
CA LEU A 236 -4.13 -4.18 27.16
C LEU A 236 -4.57 -5.46 27.88
N ALA A 237 -4.23 -5.65 29.15
CA ALA A 237 -4.52 -6.89 29.88
C ALA A 237 -6.03 -7.24 29.94
N GLY A 238 -6.90 -6.23 30.06
CA GLY A 238 -8.35 -6.39 30.12
C GLY A 238 -9.06 -6.55 28.77
N VAL A 239 -8.34 -6.41 27.64
CA VAL A 239 -8.91 -6.42 26.28
C VAL A 239 -8.16 -7.38 25.36
N GLY A 240 -7.92 -8.61 25.83
CA GLY A 240 -7.18 -9.62 25.09
C GLY A 240 -7.69 -9.86 23.66
N TRP A 241 -9.00 -9.69 23.41
CA TRP A 241 -9.65 -9.77 22.08
C TRP A 241 -9.19 -8.69 21.10
N ALA A 242 -8.70 -7.53 21.59
CA ALA A 242 -8.25 -6.42 20.79
C ALA A 242 -6.71 -6.29 20.75
N ARG A 243 -5.97 -7.06 21.59
CA ARG A 243 -4.52 -6.93 21.72
C ARG A 243 -3.80 -7.03 20.38
N LYS A 244 -3.96 -8.16 19.65
CA LYS A 244 -3.31 -8.37 18.36
C LYS A 244 -3.66 -7.28 17.34
N PRO A 245 -4.93 -6.93 17.08
CA PRO A 245 -5.29 -5.81 16.24
C PRO A 245 -4.60 -4.49 16.61
N ILE A 246 -4.59 -4.13 17.88
CA ILE A 246 -3.95 -2.89 18.36
C ILE A 246 -2.44 -2.92 18.08
N GLU A 247 -1.75 -3.99 18.46
CA GLU A 247 -0.30 -4.13 18.30
C GLU A 247 0.11 -4.12 16.82
N VAL A 248 -0.62 -4.82 15.94
CA VAL A 248 -0.37 -4.81 14.49
C VAL A 248 -0.60 -3.42 13.89
N MET A 249 -1.72 -2.77 14.19
CA MET A 249 -2.02 -1.45 13.64
C MET A 249 -1.05 -0.38 14.17
N ALA A 250 -0.54 -0.55 15.40
CA ALA A 250 0.49 0.32 15.96
C ALA A 250 1.86 0.10 15.30
N SER A 251 2.23 -1.15 15.00
CA SER A 251 3.50 -1.46 14.31
C SER A 251 3.55 -0.84 12.89
N LYS A 252 2.39 -0.70 12.25
CA LYS A 252 2.26 -0.07 10.93
C LYS A 252 2.13 1.47 11.00
N GLY A 253 2.19 2.06 12.20
CA GLY A 253 2.06 3.51 12.39
C GLY A 253 0.66 4.06 12.13
N ILE A 254 -0.34 3.20 11.97
CA ILE A 254 -1.73 3.61 11.72
C ILE A 254 -2.35 4.16 12.99
N ILE A 255 -2.22 3.45 14.11
CA ILE A 255 -2.70 3.89 15.41
C ILE A 255 -1.55 4.24 16.36
N GLN A 256 -1.85 5.08 17.33
CA GLN A 256 -0.90 5.49 18.36
C GLN A 256 -1.54 5.36 19.75
N GLY A 257 -0.68 5.20 20.77
CA GLY A 257 -1.11 5.28 22.16
C GLY A 257 -1.53 6.70 22.55
N THR A 258 -2.21 6.80 23.69
CA THR A 258 -2.50 8.07 24.35
C THR A 258 -1.34 8.54 25.23
N GLY A 259 -0.36 7.66 25.41
CA GLY A 259 0.89 7.89 26.13
C GLY A 259 1.94 6.87 25.68
N PRO A 260 3.16 6.94 26.23
CA PRO A 260 4.27 6.06 25.80
C PRO A 260 3.97 4.58 25.91
N ASP A 261 3.26 4.15 26.97
CA ASP A 261 2.90 2.76 27.26
C ASP A 261 1.38 2.56 27.49
N THR A 262 0.56 3.52 27.04
CA THR A 262 -0.88 3.55 27.29
C THR A 262 -1.64 3.67 25.96
N PHE A 263 -2.59 2.78 25.72
CA PHE A 263 -3.50 2.81 24.58
C PHE A 263 -4.86 3.42 24.90
N SER A 264 -5.30 3.30 26.15
CA SER A 264 -6.64 3.66 26.65
C SER A 264 -7.76 2.92 25.91
N PRO A 265 -7.77 1.57 25.93
CA PRO A 265 -8.65 0.75 25.07
C PRO A 265 -10.15 0.97 25.34
N ALA A 266 -10.54 1.28 26.58
CA ALA A 266 -11.93 1.50 26.99
C ALA A 266 -12.43 2.93 26.78
N SER A 267 -11.55 3.88 26.45
CA SER A 267 -11.94 5.27 26.19
C SER A 267 -12.70 5.38 24.87
N ASN A 268 -13.72 6.22 24.83
CA ASN A 268 -14.41 6.52 23.59
C ASN A 268 -13.46 7.21 22.60
N ILE A 269 -13.59 6.85 21.31
CA ILE A 269 -12.87 7.51 20.22
C ILE A 269 -13.69 8.69 19.71
N THR A 270 -13.02 9.82 19.42
CA THR A 270 -13.70 10.98 18.81
C THR A 270 -13.96 10.76 17.32
N ARG A 271 -14.86 11.54 16.76
CA ARG A 271 -15.14 11.55 15.30
C ARG A 271 -13.90 11.93 14.50
N ALA A 272 -13.13 12.90 14.98
CA ALA A 272 -11.87 13.32 14.37
C ALA A 272 -10.82 12.21 14.41
N ASP A 273 -10.57 11.63 15.58
CA ASP A 273 -9.61 10.54 15.74
C ASP A 273 -9.94 9.37 14.82
N TYR A 274 -11.21 8.94 14.80
CA TYR A 274 -11.61 7.85 13.93
C TYR A 274 -11.38 8.16 12.45
N THR A 275 -11.72 9.39 12.02
CA THR A 275 -11.50 9.82 10.63
C THR A 275 -10.01 9.81 10.27
N VAL A 276 -9.14 10.32 11.16
CA VAL A 276 -7.68 10.24 10.98
C VAL A 276 -7.22 8.79 10.78
N LEU A 277 -7.69 7.88 11.64
CA LEU A 277 -7.31 6.47 11.55
C LEU A 277 -7.83 5.81 10.27
N LEU A 278 -9.05 6.12 9.85
CA LEU A 278 -9.67 5.58 8.63
C LEU A 278 -8.91 6.01 7.37
N ILE A 279 -8.62 7.31 7.25
CA ILE A 279 -7.85 7.88 6.14
C ILE A 279 -6.44 7.27 6.07
N ARG A 280 -5.75 7.14 7.23
CA ARG A 280 -4.43 6.49 7.31
C ARG A 280 -4.48 5.01 6.95
N THR A 281 -5.48 4.28 7.46
CA THR A 281 -5.64 2.83 7.18
C THR A 281 -5.74 2.57 5.69
N LEU A 282 -6.50 3.39 4.97
CA LEU A 282 -6.76 3.22 3.55
C LEU A 282 -5.76 3.98 2.65
N GLY A 283 -4.84 4.77 3.23
CA GLY A 283 -3.85 5.54 2.50
C GLY A 283 -4.46 6.62 1.60
N LEU A 284 -5.64 7.14 1.96
CA LEU A 284 -6.37 8.10 1.13
C LEU A 284 -5.71 9.49 1.14
N ARG A 285 -5.74 10.13 -0.02
CA ARG A 285 -5.22 11.48 -0.23
C ARG A 285 -6.17 12.25 -1.14
N ALA A 286 -6.29 13.54 -0.94
CA ALA A 286 -6.98 14.47 -1.83
C ALA A 286 -6.52 15.89 -1.55
N GLU A 287 -6.39 16.70 -2.58
CA GLU A 287 -6.26 18.14 -2.42
C GLU A 287 -7.63 18.75 -2.11
N PHE A 288 -7.69 19.61 -1.12
CA PHE A 288 -8.92 20.30 -0.73
C PHE A 288 -8.64 21.78 -0.47
N THR A 289 -9.64 22.60 -0.64
CA THR A 289 -9.57 24.07 -0.48
C THR A 289 -10.48 24.58 0.64
N ASP A 290 -11.37 23.71 1.15
CA ASP A 290 -12.31 24.03 2.22
C ASP A 290 -12.44 22.88 3.22
N ASN A 291 -12.88 23.21 4.44
CA ASN A 291 -13.14 22.25 5.50
C ASN A 291 -14.47 22.58 6.18
N PHE A 292 -14.82 21.87 7.25
CA PHE A 292 -15.97 22.22 8.10
C PHE A 292 -15.65 23.41 8.98
N ASP A 293 -16.66 24.23 9.31
CA ASP A 293 -16.51 25.49 10.03
C ASP A 293 -15.97 25.33 11.45
N ASP A 294 -16.18 24.16 12.05
CA ASP A 294 -15.72 23.81 13.40
C ASP A 294 -14.40 23.01 13.41
N VAL A 295 -13.72 22.88 12.25
CA VAL A 295 -12.42 22.21 12.12
C VAL A 295 -11.33 23.26 11.94
N LYS A 296 -10.53 23.49 12.99
CA LYS A 296 -9.48 24.51 13.00
C LYS A 296 -8.29 24.10 12.14
N GLU A 297 -7.67 25.04 11.45
CA GLU A 297 -6.53 24.81 10.54
C GLU A 297 -5.28 24.25 11.27
N ASP A 298 -5.09 24.58 12.55
CA ASP A 298 -3.98 24.11 13.38
C ASP A 298 -4.25 22.76 14.07
N ALA A 299 -5.45 22.19 13.90
CA ALA A 299 -5.79 20.90 14.50
C ALA A 299 -5.07 19.74 13.79
N TYR A 300 -4.55 18.78 14.54
CA TYR A 300 -3.85 17.59 13.99
C TYR A 300 -4.70 16.74 13.05
N TYR A 301 -6.02 16.88 13.13
CA TYR A 301 -6.98 16.19 12.28
C TYR A 301 -7.45 17.01 11.06
N TYR A 302 -6.99 18.27 10.91
CA TYR A 302 -7.45 19.19 9.85
C TYR A 302 -7.34 18.57 8.46
N GLU A 303 -6.18 18.02 8.14
CA GLU A 303 -5.91 17.39 6.84
C GLU A 303 -6.83 16.17 6.61
N ALA A 304 -6.92 15.27 7.57
CA ALA A 304 -7.70 14.05 7.41
C ALA A 304 -9.20 14.32 7.27
N VAL A 305 -9.73 15.29 8.03
CA VAL A 305 -11.14 15.69 7.93
C VAL A 305 -11.42 16.42 6.62
N GLY A 306 -10.49 17.29 6.16
CA GLY A 306 -10.59 17.95 4.86
C GLY A 306 -10.57 16.95 3.70
N ILE A 307 -9.69 15.94 3.73
CA ILE A 307 -9.68 14.83 2.78
C ILE A 307 -11.01 14.08 2.81
N ALA A 308 -11.52 13.72 4.00
CA ALA A 308 -12.79 13.00 4.14
C ALA A 308 -13.98 13.80 3.61
N LYS A 309 -14.02 15.13 3.83
CA LYS A 309 -15.00 16.05 3.24
C LYS A 309 -14.89 16.07 1.72
N LYS A 310 -13.70 16.33 1.19
CA LYS A 310 -13.42 16.40 -0.26
C LYS A 310 -13.84 15.12 -0.99
N LEU A 311 -13.54 13.97 -0.40
CA LEU A 311 -13.88 12.67 -0.95
C LEU A 311 -15.37 12.30 -0.73
N GLY A 312 -16.14 13.14 -0.03
CA GLY A 312 -17.55 12.89 0.28
C GLY A 312 -17.76 11.66 1.19
N ILE A 313 -16.79 11.38 2.05
CA ILE A 313 -16.85 10.37 3.12
C ILE A 313 -17.59 10.98 4.32
N ALA A 314 -17.13 12.14 4.77
CA ALA A 314 -17.79 12.95 5.80
C ALA A 314 -18.68 14.01 5.17
N LEU A 315 -19.95 14.06 5.59
CA LEU A 315 -20.94 15.00 5.05
C LEU A 315 -21.31 16.11 6.05
N GLY A 316 -20.89 15.98 7.31
CA GLY A 316 -21.29 16.91 8.37
C GLY A 316 -22.74 16.72 8.82
N ASP A 317 -23.23 17.70 9.60
CA ASP A 317 -24.58 17.70 10.22
C ASP A 317 -25.61 18.56 9.45
N GLY A 318 -25.25 19.09 8.29
CA GLY A 318 -26.11 19.96 7.49
C GLY A 318 -25.83 21.47 7.66
N ASP A 319 -25.20 21.87 8.75
CA ASP A 319 -24.77 23.27 9.04
C ASP A 319 -23.27 23.46 8.81
N ASN A 320 -22.66 22.69 7.90
CA ASN A 320 -21.22 22.63 7.62
C ASN A 320 -20.35 22.36 8.85
N ARG A 321 -20.85 21.58 9.81
CA ARG A 321 -20.12 21.20 11.03
C ARG A 321 -19.82 19.70 11.04
N PHE A 322 -18.64 19.34 11.54
CA PHE A 322 -18.18 17.97 11.65
C PHE A 322 -18.32 17.41 13.08
N ASN A 323 -18.32 18.27 14.07
CA ASN A 323 -18.31 17.93 15.50
C ASN A 323 -17.09 17.04 15.88
N PRO A 324 -15.85 17.51 15.63
CA PRO A 324 -14.64 16.69 15.67
C PRO A 324 -14.38 16.03 17.03
N GLU A 325 -14.64 16.73 18.13
CA GLU A 325 -14.33 16.30 19.49
C GLU A 325 -15.42 15.39 20.10
N GLU A 326 -16.56 15.24 19.46
CA GLU A 326 -17.62 14.37 19.95
C GLU A 326 -17.26 12.89 19.81
N PRO A 327 -17.62 12.03 20.79
CA PRO A 327 -17.50 10.59 20.61
C PRO A 327 -18.28 10.13 19.39
N ILE A 328 -17.68 9.26 18.58
CA ILE A 328 -18.37 8.70 17.41
C ILE A 328 -19.31 7.57 17.81
N SER A 329 -20.55 7.60 17.33
CA SER A 329 -21.47 6.48 17.49
C SER A 329 -21.03 5.29 16.60
N ARG A 330 -21.41 4.07 16.97
CA ARG A 330 -21.11 2.88 16.18
C ARG A 330 -21.71 2.98 14.77
N GLN A 331 -22.96 3.46 14.63
CA GLN A 331 -23.57 3.61 13.32
C GLN A 331 -22.86 4.66 12.44
N ASP A 332 -22.36 5.76 13.02
CA ASP A 332 -21.63 6.78 12.27
C ASP A 332 -20.27 6.27 11.82
N LEU A 333 -19.54 5.56 12.69
CA LEU A 333 -18.29 4.88 12.36
C LEU A 333 -18.51 3.94 11.17
N MET A 334 -19.52 3.08 11.24
CA MET A 334 -19.86 2.13 10.17
C MET A 334 -20.27 2.86 8.89
N THR A 335 -21.02 3.95 8.99
CA THR A 335 -21.45 4.75 7.84
C THR A 335 -20.28 5.40 7.11
N LEU A 336 -19.35 6.05 7.84
CA LEU A 336 -18.13 6.62 7.24
C LEU A 336 -17.32 5.54 6.52
N SER A 337 -17.17 4.39 7.16
CA SER A 337 -16.42 3.27 6.60
C SER A 337 -17.08 2.67 5.36
N ALA A 338 -18.39 2.43 5.40
CA ALA A 338 -19.13 1.89 4.27
C ALA A 338 -19.04 2.82 3.04
N ARG A 339 -19.15 4.13 3.25
CA ARG A 339 -19.04 5.13 2.17
C ARG A 339 -17.67 5.10 1.50
N VAL A 340 -16.60 5.05 2.27
CA VAL A 340 -15.25 5.03 1.69
C VAL A 340 -14.96 3.72 0.98
N LEU A 341 -15.41 2.60 1.53
CA LEU A 341 -15.21 1.28 0.92
C LEU A 341 -15.98 1.14 -0.38
N ASP A 342 -17.23 1.67 -0.46
CA ASP A 342 -18.01 1.71 -1.69
C ASP A 342 -17.37 2.59 -2.77
N LYS A 343 -16.96 3.80 -2.41
CA LYS A 343 -16.44 4.77 -3.39
C LYS A 343 -15.05 4.43 -3.92
N TYR A 344 -14.17 3.90 -3.06
CA TYR A 344 -12.74 3.83 -3.34
C TYR A 344 -12.13 2.44 -3.27
N MET A 345 -12.82 1.46 -2.62
CA MET A 345 -12.29 0.12 -2.41
C MET A 345 -13.08 -0.98 -3.12
N GLY A 346 -14.04 -0.60 -3.97
CA GLY A 346 -14.80 -1.54 -4.79
C GLY A 346 -15.89 -2.31 -4.04
N LEU A 347 -16.12 -2.02 -2.76
CA LEU A 347 -17.29 -2.54 -2.03
C LEU A 347 -18.54 -1.93 -2.65
N LYS A 348 -19.59 -2.76 -2.91
CA LYS A 348 -20.87 -2.26 -3.40
C LYS A 348 -21.90 -2.30 -2.29
N LEU A 349 -22.46 -1.13 -1.96
CA LEU A 349 -23.54 -1.06 -0.98
C LEU A 349 -24.76 -1.87 -1.47
N SER A 350 -25.37 -2.60 -0.55
CA SER A 350 -26.50 -3.47 -0.79
C SER A 350 -27.79 -2.81 -0.29
N ASP A 351 -28.85 -2.84 -1.09
CA ASP A 351 -30.21 -2.43 -0.67
C ASP A 351 -30.88 -3.55 0.15
N ASP A 352 -30.34 -4.77 0.12
CA ASP A 352 -30.83 -5.88 0.93
C ASP A 352 -30.35 -5.77 2.37
N ILE A 353 -31.27 -5.38 3.25
CA ILE A 353 -31.04 -5.20 4.69
C ILE A 353 -31.49 -6.39 5.54
N HIS A 354 -31.96 -7.50 4.95
CA HIS A 354 -32.49 -8.67 5.70
C HIS A 354 -31.41 -9.32 6.58
N VAL A 355 -30.13 -9.19 6.25
CA VAL A 355 -29.02 -9.66 7.10
C VAL A 355 -29.06 -9.04 8.50
N LEU A 356 -29.72 -7.90 8.67
CA LEU A 356 -29.90 -7.21 9.96
C LEU A 356 -31.04 -7.78 10.80
N ASP A 357 -31.93 -8.61 10.25
CA ASP A 357 -33.09 -9.19 10.98
C ASP A 357 -32.68 -10.05 12.17
N ARG A 358 -31.44 -10.54 12.15
CA ARG A 358 -30.85 -11.29 13.29
C ARG A 358 -30.51 -10.45 14.51
N PHE A 359 -30.51 -9.12 14.39
CA PHE A 359 -30.19 -8.20 15.47
C PHE A 359 -31.45 -7.60 16.08
N ILE A 360 -31.56 -7.74 17.40
CA ILE A 360 -32.78 -7.33 18.16
C ILE A 360 -32.95 -5.82 18.23
N ASP A 361 -31.86 -5.06 17.99
CA ASP A 361 -31.82 -3.59 17.98
C ASP A 361 -31.73 -2.99 16.57
N LYS A 362 -32.11 -3.76 15.55
CA LYS A 362 -32.19 -3.26 14.16
C LYS A 362 -33.00 -1.98 14.06
N GLY A 363 -34.10 -1.85 14.84
CA GLY A 363 -34.98 -0.69 14.83
C GLY A 363 -34.35 0.61 15.33
N ASP A 364 -33.20 0.53 16.01
CA ASP A 364 -32.46 1.70 16.48
C ASP A 364 -31.48 2.23 15.46
N ILE A 365 -31.29 1.53 14.32
CA ILE A 365 -30.40 1.95 13.25
C ILE A 365 -31.07 3.08 12.45
N ALA A 366 -30.39 4.21 12.32
CA ALA A 366 -30.86 5.33 11.49
C ALA A 366 -30.93 4.93 10.01
N GLU A 367 -31.92 5.48 9.30
CA GLU A 367 -32.19 5.15 7.88
C GLU A 367 -30.95 5.33 7.00
N TYR A 368 -30.16 6.41 7.21
CA TYR A 368 -28.94 6.69 6.45
C TYR A 368 -27.85 5.63 6.62
N ALA A 369 -27.90 4.85 7.70
CA ALA A 369 -26.88 3.86 8.06
C ALA A 369 -27.24 2.41 7.65
N LEU A 370 -28.51 2.13 7.35
CA LEU A 370 -29.01 0.78 7.12
C LEU A 370 -28.26 0.02 6.04
N SER A 371 -28.16 0.57 4.84
CA SER A 371 -27.48 -0.07 3.70
C SER A 371 -25.99 -0.31 3.99
N GLY A 372 -25.31 0.70 4.56
CA GLY A 372 -23.90 0.60 4.93
C GLY A 372 -23.66 -0.49 5.98
N ILE A 373 -24.43 -0.50 7.06
CA ILE A 373 -24.30 -1.50 8.13
C ILE A 373 -24.63 -2.90 7.61
N ALA A 374 -25.69 -3.06 6.83
CA ALA A 374 -26.06 -4.34 6.23
C ALA A 374 -24.93 -4.89 5.37
N THR A 375 -24.32 -4.05 4.56
CA THR A 375 -23.19 -4.43 3.72
C THR A 375 -21.97 -4.85 4.55
N LEU A 376 -21.59 -4.05 5.55
CA LEU A 376 -20.44 -4.39 6.42
C LEU A 376 -20.68 -5.69 7.22
N VAL A 377 -21.93 -5.98 7.60
CA VAL A 377 -22.31 -7.25 8.26
C VAL A 377 -22.22 -8.41 7.28
N LYS A 378 -22.66 -8.23 6.03
CA LYS A 378 -22.60 -9.24 4.97
C LYS A 378 -21.15 -9.61 4.62
N GLU A 379 -20.28 -8.62 4.57
CA GLU A 379 -18.84 -8.79 4.33
C GLU A 379 -18.07 -9.32 5.58
N GLY A 380 -18.74 -9.53 6.71
CA GLY A 380 -18.12 -10.04 7.94
C GLY A 380 -17.23 -9.01 8.66
N LEU A 381 -17.21 -7.76 8.24
CA LEU A 381 -16.46 -6.67 8.90
C LEU A 381 -17.09 -6.31 10.24
N ILE A 382 -18.40 -6.44 10.37
CA ILE A 382 -19.18 -6.27 11.59
C ILE A 382 -19.88 -7.58 11.94
N VAL A 383 -19.70 -8.02 13.18
CA VAL A 383 -20.29 -9.27 13.69
C VAL A 383 -21.44 -9.00 14.68
N GLY A 384 -21.36 -7.91 15.43
CA GLY A 384 -22.23 -7.62 16.56
C GLY A 384 -21.81 -8.41 17.81
N SER A 385 -22.54 -8.22 18.91
CA SER A 385 -22.40 -8.95 20.17
C SER A 385 -23.78 -9.18 20.78
N ASP A 386 -24.03 -10.35 21.36
CA ASP A 386 -25.29 -10.70 22.03
C ASP A 386 -26.54 -10.37 21.17
N SER A 387 -26.45 -10.70 19.88
CA SER A 387 -27.49 -10.39 18.89
C SER A 387 -27.82 -8.88 18.75
N ARG A 388 -26.82 -8.02 19.02
CA ARG A 388 -26.95 -6.55 18.91
C ARG A 388 -25.85 -5.93 18.04
N ILE A 389 -26.20 -4.86 17.34
CA ILE A 389 -25.27 -3.93 16.65
C ILE A 389 -24.84 -2.82 17.61
N SER A 390 -25.74 -2.41 18.50
CA SER A 390 -25.62 -1.25 19.40
C SER A 390 -25.34 0.06 18.64
N PRO A 391 -26.19 0.46 17.66
CA PRO A 391 -25.87 1.52 16.71
C PRO A 391 -25.66 2.88 17.36
N LEU A 392 -26.39 3.17 18.44
CA LEU A 392 -26.36 4.46 19.15
C LEU A 392 -25.26 4.53 20.23
N ALA A 393 -24.63 3.39 20.58
CA ALA A 393 -23.55 3.38 21.56
C ALA A 393 -22.30 4.10 21.01
N ASN A 394 -21.54 4.77 21.88
CA ASN A 394 -20.23 5.29 21.53
C ASN A 394 -19.27 4.15 21.27
N THR A 395 -18.35 4.35 20.33
CA THR A 395 -17.31 3.38 20.00
C THR A 395 -16.08 3.59 20.86
N THR A 396 -15.54 2.52 21.43
CA THR A 396 -14.26 2.59 22.14
C THR A 396 -13.07 2.54 21.18
N ARG A 397 -11.91 3.01 21.64
CA ARG A 397 -10.66 2.97 20.87
C ARG A 397 -10.28 1.53 20.48
N ALA A 398 -10.52 0.55 21.38
CA ALA A 398 -10.27 -0.86 21.08
C ALA A 398 -11.20 -1.41 19.99
N GLU A 399 -12.48 -1.08 20.03
CA GLU A 399 -13.44 -1.48 18.98
C GLU A 399 -13.11 -0.87 17.62
N ALA A 400 -12.72 0.41 17.59
CA ALA A 400 -12.27 1.08 16.37
C ALA A 400 -11.01 0.42 15.79
N ALA A 401 -10.03 0.08 16.64
CA ALA A 401 -8.80 -0.61 16.21
C ALA A 401 -9.09 -1.98 15.60
N VAL A 402 -9.95 -2.79 16.23
CA VAL A 402 -10.35 -4.12 15.71
C VAL A 402 -11.10 -4.01 14.40
N PHE A 403 -11.99 -3.03 14.26
CA PHE A 403 -12.71 -2.82 13.02
C PHE A 403 -11.75 -2.39 11.88
N LEU A 404 -10.88 -1.42 12.14
CA LEU A 404 -9.89 -0.96 11.16
C LEU A 404 -8.88 -2.05 10.79
N TYR A 405 -8.50 -2.92 11.71
CA TYR A 405 -7.67 -4.08 11.42
C TYR A 405 -8.36 -5.05 10.44
N ARG A 406 -9.66 -5.30 10.57
CA ARG A 406 -10.44 -6.10 9.60
C ARG A 406 -10.49 -5.41 8.24
N VAL A 407 -10.76 -4.11 8.20
CA VAL A 407 -10.74 -3.30 6.97
C VAL A 407 -9.37 -3.37 6.31
N TYR A 408 -8.30 -3.20 7.10
CA TYR A 408 -6.92 -3.28 6.62
C TYR A 408 -6.63 -4.62 5.92
N ASN A 409 -6.98 -5.74 6.57
CA ASN A 409 -6.73 -7.07 6.02
C ASN A 409 -7.58 -7.40 4.79
N SER A 410 -8.75 -6.80 4.66
CA SER A 410 -9.65 -7.05 3.54
C SER A 410 -9.37 -6.17 2.31
N TYR A 411 -8.94 -4.93 2.50
CA TYR A 411 -8.90 -3.92 1.45
C TYR A 411 -7.53 -3.29 1.18
N VAL A 412 -6.61 -3.34 2.12
CA VAL A 412 -5.25 -2.80 1.90
C VAL A 412 -4.36 -3.94 1.40
N LYS A 413 -3.95 -3.86 0.09
CA LYS A 413 -3.18 -4.91 -0.59
C LYS A 413 -1.85 -4.38 -1.10
#